data_7d5480314bbe8026bf962eb6d2e76824
#
_entry.id   7d5480314bbe8026bf962eb6d2e76824
#
_cell.length_a   1.000
_cell.length_b   1.000
_cell.length_c   1.000
_cell.angle_alpha   90.00
_cell.angle_beta   90.00
_cell.angle_gamma   90.00
#
_symmetry.space_group_name_H-M   'P 1'
#
loop_
_entity.id
_entity.type
_entity.pdbx_description
1 polymer ?
#
loop_
_entity_poly.entity_id
_entity_poly.type
_entity_poly.pdbx_seq_one_letter_code
_entity_poly.pdbx_strand_id
1 'polypeptide(L)'
;MRNFILFTILTMSSAVFANDIITSTKSPFLIEQEEGEPNQKDAQGRKQGFWILWGKDKPEKGYPAEGKIEEGPYKDNRKNGKWTMYHKDGMTPRLIGEFSNGRPKGAFTKFHKGGAVKEKGTFESGKHKGSLERYYEDGTPAQVKNFNTEGKEEGKQIIYYPNGQVEVEYETKNGVKTGKQIRYAESGEVKQIIEYGPNGEIASKEDKEVKETPKTVEPVGGGGPGIGNGQVKEGTFKPDSYNKVYNSDEELYLDGKFKSGKLWDGKLYKYDSDGILLKIEIWKKGKYHSDGQL
;
A
#
# COMPACT_ATOMS: atom_id res chain seq x y z
N MET A 1 44.43 83.73 1.86
CA MET A 1 44.05 82.54 1.09
C MET A 1 43.87 81.41 2.11
N ARG A 2 42.63 81.17 2.52
CA ARG A 2 42.31 80.13 3.52
C ARG A 2 41.33 79.16 2.86
N ASN A 3 41.81 77.95 2.65
CA ASN A 3 40.97 76.86 2.10
C ASN A 3 40.07 76.36 3.22
N PHE A 4 38.75 76.41 3.00
CA PHE A 4 37.74 75.73 3.79
C PHE A 4 37.53 74.34 3.24
N ILE A 5 37.88 73.31 4.02
CA ILE A 5 37.54 71.94 3.70
C ILE A 5 36.19 71.69 4.37
N LEU A 6 35.20 71.37 3.53
CA LEU A 6 33.84 71.01 3.96
C LEU A 6 33.80 69.50 4.26
N PHE A 7 33.64 69.16 5.53
CA PHE A 7 33.40 67.76 5.91
C PHE A 7 31.90 67.44 5.79
N THR A 8 31.53 66.66 4.82
CA THR A 8 30.20 66.04 4.75
C THR A 8 30.17 64.80 5.60
N ILE A 9 29.40 64.84 6.68
CA ILE A 9 29.10 63.69 7.50
C ILE A 9 28.04 62.85 6.81
N LEU A 10 28.44 61.66 6.31
CA LEU A 10 27.55 60.66 5.75
C LEU A 10 26.94 59.84 6.92
N THR A 11 25.71 60.09 7.26
CA THR A 11 24.95 59.27 8.20
C THR A 11 24.58 57.94 7.54
N MET A 12 25.27 56.89 7.92
CA MET A 12 24.84 55.49 7.56
C MET A 12 23.57 55.15 8.35
N SER A 13 22.45 55.16 7.68
CA SER A 13 21.23 54.50 8.17
C SER A 13 21.43 52.98 8.08
N SER A 14 21.57 52.35 9.24
CA SER A 14 21.54 50.88 9.34
C SER A 14 20.14 50.36 9.07
N ALA A 15 19.86 49.98 7.86
CA ALA A 15 18.69 49.16 7.53
C ALA A 15 18.93 47.78 8.12
N VAL A 16 18.21 47.45 9.18
CA VAL A 16 18.09 46.09 9.72
C VAL A 16 17.27 45.32 8.69
N PHE A 17 17.91 44.49 7.89
CA PHE A 17 17.23 43.47 7.10
C PHE A 17 16.78 42.39 8.10
N ALA A 18 15.50 42.44 8.47
CA ALA A 18 14.82 41.28 9.04
C ALA A 18 14.86 40.17 7.99
N ASN A 19 15.73 39.18 8.19
CA ASN A 19 15.65 37.92 7.47
C ASN A 19 14.38 37.22 7.94
N ASP A 20 13.30 37.42 7.21
CA ASP A 20 12.14 36.54 7.23
C ASP A 20 12.62 35.17 6.72
N ILE A 21 13.03 34.32 7.66
CA ILE A 21 13.12 32.88 7.42
C ILE A 21 11.69 32.39 7.27
N ILE A 22 11.16 32.52 6.06
CA ILE A 22 9.98 31.79 5.64
C ILE A 22 10.43 30.34 5.54
N THR A 23 10.29 29.59 6.65
CA THR A 23 10.32 28.13 6.62
C THR A 23 9.10 27.69 5.83
N SER A 24 9.27 27.60 4.50
CA SER A 24 8.28 26.98 3.64
C SER A 24 8.18 25.50 4.02
N THR A 25 7.27 25.21 4.95
CA THR A 25 6.77 23.85 5.17
C THR A 25 5.85 23.50 3.98
N LYS A 26 6.42 23.43 2.77
CA LYS A 26 5.71 22.81 1.65
C LYS A 26 5.48 21.36 2.02
N SER A 27 4.22 20.98 2.21
CA SER A 27 3.81 19.60 2.32
C SER A 27 4.45 18.81 1.17
N PRO A 28 5.09 17.65 1.42
CA PRO A 28 5.70 16.85 0.36
C PRO A 28 4.68 16.34 -0.68
N PHE A 29 3.40 16.57 -0.43
CA PHE A 29 2.28 16.14 -1.29
C PHE A 29 1.78 17.22 -2.26
N LEU A 30 2.31 18.47 -2.21
CA LEU A 30 1.89 19.50 -3.16
C LEU A 30 2.45 19.18 -4.55
N ILE A 31 1.55 18.94 -5.50
CA ILE A 31 1.87 18.96 -6.93
C ILE A 31 2.08 20.43 -7.30
N GLU A 32 3.21 20.78 -7.95
CA GLU A 32 3.35 22.08 -8.59
C GLU A 32 2.22 22.20 -9.63
N GLN A 33 1.29 23.14 -9.39
CA GLN A 33 0.26 23.47 -10.37
C GLN A 33 0.92 24.22 -11.51
N GLU A 34 0.74 23.73 -12.73
CA GLU A 34 1.03 24.52 -13.92
C GLU A 34 0.13 25.78 -13.89
N GLU A 35 0.69 26.93 -14.26
CA GLU A 35 -0.05 28.20 -14.33
C GLU A 35 -1.24 28.04 -15.29
N GLY A 36 -2.46 28.13 -14.76
CA GLY A 36 -3.69 28.06 -15.54
C GLY A 36 -4.91 27.62 -14.74
N GLU A 37 -6.08 27.94 -15.23
CA GLU A 37 -7.35 27.49 -14.67
C GLU A 37 -7.47 25.97 -14.81
N PRO A 38 -7.88 25.24 -13.74
CA PRO A 38 -8.05 23.79 -13.82
C PRO A 38 -9.26 23.41 -14.70
N ASN A 39 -9.30 22.12 -15.11
CA ASN A 39 -10.43 21.50 -15.80
C ASN A 39 -10.72 22.08 -17.21
N GLN A 40 -9.68 22.52 -17.92
CA GLN A 40 -9.83 23.10 -19.27
C GLN A 40 -9.94 22.02 -20.35
N LYS A 41 -10.66 22.37 -21.43
CA LYS A 41 -10.76 21.55 -22.64
C LYS A 41 -10.30 22.38 -23.85
N ASP A 42 -9.70 21.70 -24.82
CA ASP A 42 -9.37 22.31 -26.10
C ASP A 42 -10.61 22.46 -27.00
N ALA A 43 -10.42 23.06 -28.19
CA ALA A 43 -11.49 23.29 -29.16
C ALA A 43 -12.18 22.01 -29.65
N GLN A 44 -11.55 20.84 -29.47
CA GLN A 44 -12.11 19.51 -29.78
C GLN A 44 -12.80 18.86 -28.59
N GLY A 45 -12.93 19.58 -27.46
CA GLY A 45 -13.54 19.06 -26.23
C GLY A 45 -12.69 18.08 -25.43
N ARG A 46 -11.40 17.94 -25.76
CA ARG A 46 -10.48 17.05 -25.07
C ARG A 46 -9.90 17.72 -23.81
N LYS A 47 -9.78 16.98 -22.74
CA LYS A 47 -9.15 17.44 -21.49
C LYS A 47 -7.68 17.78 -21.73
N GLN A 48 -7.26 18.97 -21.28
CA GLN A 48 -5.90 19.46 -21.33
C GLN A 48 -5.50 20.11 -20.01
N GLY A 49 -4.20 20.16 -19.69
CA GLY A 49 -3.68 20.82 -18.50
C GLY A 49 -4.12 20.15 -17.19
N PHE A 50 -4.06 20.90 -16.10
CA PHE A 50 -4.36 20.38 -14.77
C PHE A 50 -5.87 20.17 -14.53
N TRP A 51 -6.23 19.05 -13.94
CA TRP A 51 -7.61 18.64 -13.64
C TRP A 51 -7.77 18.25 -12.20
N ILE A 52 -8.89 18.64 -11.59
CA ILE A 52 -9.34 18.19 -10.28
C ILE A 52 -10.74 17.58 -10.47
N LEU A 53 -10.90 16.33 -10.04
CA LEU A 53 -12.19 15.66 -10.00
C LEU A 53 -12.68 15.62 -8.54
N TRP A 54 -13.82 16.22 -8.28
CA TRP A 54 -14.42 16.31 -6.97
C TRP A 54 -15.53 15.26 -6.75
N GLY A 55 -15.88 14.99 -5.48
CA GLY A 55 -16.98 14.09 -5.14
C GLY A 55 -18.31 14.52 -5.75
N LYS A 56 -18.61 15.82 -5.79
CA LYS A 56 -19.80 16.38 -6.45
C LYS A 56 -19.89 16.07 -7.94
N ASP A 57 -18.76 15.87 -8.63
CA ASP A 57 -18.73 15.53 -10.06
C ASP A 57 -19.04 14.04 -10.29
N LYS A 58 -18.96 13.21 -9.24
CA LYS A 58 -19.15 11.75 -9.26
C LYS A 58 -19.77 11.26 -7.96
N PRO A 59 -21.02 11.68 -7.64
CA PRO A 59 -21.65 11.35 -6.35
C PRO A 59 -21.82 9.84 -6.13
N GLU A 60 -21.93 9.07 -7.21
CA GLU A 60 -22.02 7.61 -7.17
C GLU A 60 -20.77 6.93 -6.59
N LYS A 61 -19.65 7.65 -6.55
CA LYS A 61 -18.39 7.14 -5.97
C LYS A 61 -18.32 7.26 -4.45
N GLY A 62 -19.28 7.94 -3.79
CA GLY A 62 -19.36 8.04 -2.34
C GLY A 62 -18.25 8.86 -1.68
N TYR A 63 -17.71 9.86 -2.38
CA TYR A 63 -16.83 10.88 -1.79
C TYR A 63 -17.66 12.05 -1.26
N PRO A 64 -17.17 12.82 -0.26
CA PRO A 64 -17.77 14.11 0.10
C PRO A 64 -17.84 15.02 -1.12
N ALA A 65 -18.88 15.85 -1.22
CA ALA A 65 -19.06 16.74 -2.38
C ALA A 65 -17.83 17.61 -2.66
N GLU A 66 -17.22 18.16 -1.62
CA GLU A 66 -16.00 19.00 -1.69
C GLU A 66 -14.70 18.16 -1.45
N GLY A 67 -14.81 16.85 -1.41
CA GLY A 67 -13.65 15.94 -1.33
C GLY A 67 -13.09 15.66 -2.71
N LYS A 68 -11.75 15.61 -2.82
CA LYS A 68 -11.08 15.26 -4.08
C LYS A 68 -11.15 13.75 -4.32
N ILE A 69 -11.44 13.36 -5.56
CA ILE A 69 -11.31 11.96 -6.02
C ILE A 69 -9.91 11.75 -6.57
N GLU A 70 -9.47 12.66 -7.47
CA GLU A 70 -8.16 12.63 -8.08
C GLU A 70 -7.81 13.99 -8.68
N GLU A 71 -6.50 14.26 -8.83
CA GLU A 71 -6.00 15.46 -9.51
C GLU A 71 -4.69 15.17 -10.25
N GLY A 72 -4.45 15.93 -11.31
CA GLY A 72 -3.24 15.85 -12.12
C GLY A 72 -3.46 16.30 -13.57
N PRO A 73 -2.38 16.33 -14.36
CA PRO A 73 -2.47 16.82 -15.72
C PRO A 73 -3.03 15.81 -16.71
N TYR A 74 -3.87 16.29 -17.62
CA TYR A 74 -4.30 15.61 -18.83
C TYR A 74 -3.59 16.18 -20.06
N LYS A 75 -3.35 15.30 -21.01
CA LYS A 75 -3.00 15.62 -22.39
C LYS A 75 -3.88 14.78 -23.32
N ASP A 76 -4.67 15.43 -24.15
CA ASP A 76 -5.57 14.78 -25.12
C ASP A 76 -6.46 13.69 -24.49
N ASN A 77 -7.18 14.01 -23.40
CA ASN A 77 -8.02 13.12 -22.60
C ASN A 77 -7.27 12.00 -21.86
N ARG A 78 -5.94 11.98 -21.86
CA ARG A 78 -5.15 10.93 -21.20
C ARG A 78 -4.35 11.51 -20.05
N LYS A 79 -4.32 10.82 -18.92
CA LYS A 79 -3.45 11.16 -17.79
C LYS A 79 -2.01 11.24 -18.27
N ASN A 80 -1.30 12.35 -17.97
CA ASN A 80 0.08 12.55 -18.41
C ASN A 80 0.82 13.42 -17.41
N GLY A 81 1.84 12.88 -16.73
CA GLY A 81 2.54 13.52 -15.62
C GLY A 81 2.13 12.96 -14.25
N LYS A 82 2.39 13.71 -13.18
CA LYS A 82 2.16 13.31 -11.80
C LYS A 82 0.68 13.44 -11.43
N TRP A 83 0.13 12.37 -10.88
CA TRP A 83 -1.27 12.28 -10.43
C TRP A 83 -1.35 11.93 -8.96
N THR A 84 -2.29 12.55 -8.26
CA THR A 84 -2.72 12.17 -6.92
C THR A 84 -4.15 11.62 -6.98
N MET A 85 -4.36 10.45 -6.38
CA MET A 85 -5.68 9.87 -6.12
C MET A 85 -5.90 9.85 -4.62
N TYR A 86 -7.13 10.08 -4.16
CA TYR A 86 -7.46 10.23 -2.76
C TYR A 86 -8.23 9.04 -2.20
N HIS A 87 -8.15 8.83 -0.90
CA HIS A 87 -9.06 7.96 -0.16
C HIS A 87 -10.47 8.55 -0.15
N LYS A 88 -11.45 7.78 0.33
CA LYS A 88 -12.85 8.18 0.38
C LYS A 88 -13.15 9.40 1.27
N ASP A 89 -12.21 9.81 2.10
CA ASP A 89 -12.28 11.05 2.87
C ASP A 89 -12.15 12.30 1.98
N GLY A 90 -11.65 12.13 0.75
CA GLY A 90 -11.43 13.20 -0.22
C GLY A 90 -10.27 14.15 0.11
N MET A 91 -9.43 13.80 1.09
CA MET A 91 -8.32 14.62 1.60
C MET A 91 -7.01 13.85 1.66
N THR A 92 -7.02 12.62 2.17
CA THR A 92 -5.82 11.80 2.32
C THR A 92 -5.41 11.19 1.00
N PRO A 93 -4.19 11.42 0.50
CA PRO A 93 -3.69 10.74 -0.69
C PRO A 93 -3.73 9.23 -0.52
N ARG A 94 -4.25 8.51 -1.50
CA ARG A 94 -4.23 7.05 -1.60
C ARG A 94 -3.12 6.56 -2.52
N LEU A 95 -2.86 7.32 -3.58
CA LEU A 95 -1.80 7.05 -4.56
C LEU A 95 -1.26 8.36 -5.12
N ILE A 96 0.05 8.46 -5.18
CA ILE A 96 0.78 9.46 -5.96
C ILE A 96 1.63 8.69 -6.96
N GLY A 97 1.53 9.01 -8.25
CA GLY A 97 2.27 8.28 -9.27
C GLY A 97 2.32 9.03 -10.59
N GLU A 98 3.22 8.60 -11.44
CA GLU A 98 3.37 9.18 -12.77
C GLU A 98 2.63 8.39 -13.82
N PHE A 99 2.10 9.10 -14.81
CA PHE A 99 1.37 8.56 -15.95
C PHE A 99 1.92 9.11 -17.27
N SER A 100 1.89 8.29 -18.28
CA SER A 100 2.18 8.66 -19.65
C SER A 100 1.14 8.03 -20.57
N ASN A 101 0.46 8.86 -21.37
CA ASN A 101 -0.62 8.41 -22.26
C ASN A 101 -1.70 7.55 -21.55
N GLY A 102 -2.06 7.91 -20.31
CA GLY A 102 -3.07 7.22 -19.51
C GLY A 102 -2.58 5.93 -18.84
N ARG A 103 -1.31 5.54 -18.98
CA ARG A 103 -0.73 4.34 -18.37
C ARG A 103 0.25 4.71 -17.26
N PRO A 104 0.27 3.99 -16.14
CA PRO A 104 1.28 4.19 -15.11
C PRO A 104 2.70 4.03 -15.69
N LYS A 105 3.58 4.99 -15.38
CA LYS A 105 4.99 5.00 -15.79
C LYS A 105 5.81 5.76 -14.76
N GLY A 106 6.96 5.22 -14.34
CA GLY A 106 7.82 5.87 -13.36
C GLY A 106 7.46 5.50 -11.92
N ALA A 107 7.94 6.29 -10.97
CA ALA A 107 7.76 6.04 -9.56
C ALA A 107 6.30 6.22 -9.11
N PHE A 108 5.88 5.42 -8.16
CA PHE A 108 4.61 5.60 -7.46
C PHE A 108 4.76 5.35 -5.96
N THR A 109 3.88 5.96 -5.19
CA THR A 109 3.71 5.72 -3.76
C THR A 109 2.23 5.58 -3.46
N LYS A 110 1.85 4.51 -2.76
CA LYS A 110 0.52 4.34 -2.18
C LYS A 110 0.60 4.60 -0.68
N PHE A 111 -0.52 5.01 -0.11
CA PHE A 111 -0.62 5.38 1.30
C PHE A 111 -1.77 4.64 1.96
N HIS A 112 -1.60 4.34 3.23
CA HIS A 112 -2.67 3.91 4.13
C HIS A 112 -3.65 5.05 4.40
N LYS A 113 -4.85 4.75 4.90
CA LYS A 113 -5.86 5.77 5.27
C LYS A 113 -5.35 6.78 6.30
N GLY A 114 -4.43 6.35 7.18
CA GLY A 114 -3.72 7.21 8.13
C GLY A 114 -2.62 8.09 7.52
N GLY A 115 -2.36 8.00 6.19
CA GLY A 115 -1.36 8.80 5.49
C GLY A 115 0.06 8.22 5.52
N ALA A 116 0.31 7.14 6.26
CA ALA A 116 1.59 6.43 6.21
C ALA A 116 1.82 5.77 4.85
N VAL A 117 3.08 5.64 4.45
CA VAL A 117 3.43 4.93 3.20
C VAL A 117 3.04 3.47 3.32
N LYS A 118 2.30 2.97 2.33
CA LYS A 118 1.86 1.59 2.21
C LYS A 118 2.69 0.78 1.22
N GLU A 119 2.94 1.36 0.06
CA GLU A 119 3.65 0.70 -1.04
C GLU A 119 4.40 1.75 -1.86
N LYS A 120 5.62 1.48 -2.26
CA LYS A 120 6.37 2.28 -3.22
C LYS A 120 7.09 1.39 -4.21
N GLY A 121 7.22 1.86 -5.43
CA GLY A 121 7.86 1.13 -6.51
C GLY A 121 7.92 1.93 -7.80
N THR A 122 8.25 1.24 -8.87
CA THR A 122 8.35 1.84 -10.21
C THR A 122 7.59 0.99 -11.22
N PHE A 123 6.86 1.67 -12.13
CA PHE A 123 6.26 1.07 -13.30
C PHE A 123 7.05 1.41 -14.56
N GLU A 124 7.25 0.42 -15.41
CA GLU A 124 7.71 0.61 -16.77
C GLU A 124 6.85 -0.24 -17.72
N SER A 125 6.26 0.40 -18.72
CA SER A 125 5.37 -0.25 -19.70
C SER A 125 4.21 -1.04 -19.05
N GLY A 126 3.69 -0.53 -17.90
CA GLY A 126 2.58 -1.15 -17.16
C GLY A 126 2.97 -2.36 -16.30
N LYS A 127 4.25 -2.62 -16.12
CA LYS A 127 4.79 -3.69 -15.27
C LYS A 127 5.65 -3.10 -14.16
N HIS A 128 5.76 -3.79 -13.02
CA HIS A 128 6.72 -3.44 -11.99
C HIS A 128 8.16 -3.62 -12.49
N LYS A 129 9.06 -2.75 -12.07
CA LYS A 129 10.50 -2.79 -12.37
C LYS A 129 11.30 -2.45 -11.13
N GLY A 130 12.40 -3.16 -10.90
CA GLY A 130 13.25 -2.93 -9.73
C GLY A 130 12.55 -3.32 -8.43
N SER A 131 12.79 -2.58 -7.35
CA SER A 131 12.23 -2.89 -6.04
C SER A 131 10.77 -2.40 -5.92
N LEU A 132 9.94 -3.24 -5.31
CA LEU A 132 8.62 -2.92 -4.79
C LEU A 132 8.66 -3.16 -3.29
N GLU A 133 8.39 -2.13 -2.50
CA GLU A 133 8.43 -2.18 -1.05
C GLU A 133 7.04 -1.91 -0.49
N ARG A 134 6.61 -2.73 0.45
CA ARG A 134 5.35 -2.60 1.19
C ARG A 134 5.62 -2.42 2.67
N TYR A 135 4.76 -1.68 3.33
CA TYR A 135 4.87 -1.34 4.73
C TYR A 135 3.54 -1.55 5.45
N TYR A 136 3.61 -1.93 6.71
CA TYR A 136 2.48 -1.90 7.64
C TYR A 136 2.09 -0.45 7.97
N GLU A 137 0.94 -0.23 8.60
CA GLU A 137 0.46 1.12 8.96
C GLU A 137 1.38 1.88 9.91
N ASP A 138 2.13 1.17 10.75
CA ASP A 138 3.14 1.74 11.65
C ASP A 138 4.47 2.10 10.96
N GLY A 139 4.58 1.82 9.65
CA GLY A 139 5.78 2.05 8.85
C GLY A 139 6.80 0.90 8.89
N THR A 140 6.54 -0.17 9.65
CA THR A 140 7.39 -1.38 9.64
C THR A 140 7.36 -2.01 8.25
N PRO A 141 8.50 -2.46 7.70
CA PRO A 141 8.52 -3.20 6.43
C PRO A 141 7.62 -4.43 6.47
N ALA A 142 6.81 -4.63 5.44
CA ALA A 142 5.94 -5.81 5.30
C ALA A 142 6.45 -6.75 4.20
N GLN A 143 6.94 -6.19 3.09
CA GLN A 143 7.43 -6.99 1.97
C GLN A 143 8.41 -6.20 1.11
N VAL A 144 9.43 -6.88 0.59
CA VAL A 144 10.28 -6.40 -0.48
C VAL A 144 10.26 -7.42 -1.61
N LYS A 145 9.89 -6.97 -2.80
CA LYS A 145 9.94 -7.73 -4.05
C LYS A 145 10.85 -7.04 -5.06
N ASN A 146 11.61 -7.81 -5.80
CA ASN A 146 12.45 -7.33 -6.88
C ASN A 146 11.97 -7.89 -8.23
N PHE A 147 11.98 -7.05 -9.25
CA PHE A 147 11.49 -7.38 -10.59
C PHE A 147 12.53 -7.03 -11.65
N ASN A 148 12.64 -7.88 -12.67
CA ASN A 148 13.44 -7.60 -13.85
C ASN A 148 12.71 -6.68 -14.84
N THR A 149 13.35 -6.38 -15.96
CA THR A 149 12.79 -5.50 -17.01
C THR A 149 11.56 -6.07 -17.72
N GLU A 150 11.32 -7.40 -17.60
CA GLU A 150 10.11 -8.05 -18.12
C GLU A 150 8.95 -8.00 -17.12
N GLY A 151 9.16 -7.51 -15.89
CA GLY A 151 8.19 -7.47 -14.81
C GLY A 151 7.99 -8.81 -14.11
N LYS A 152 8.94 -9.72 -14.23
CA LYS A 152 8.99 -11.00 -13.51
C LYS A 152 9.82 -10.83 -12.24
N GLU A 153 9.43 -11.53 -11.17
CA GLU A 153 10.22 -11.53 -9.94
C GLU A 153 11.65 -12.04 -10.22
N GLU A 154 12.66 -11.30 -9.73
CA GLU A 154 14.07 -11.57 -9.98
C GLU A 154 14.91 -11.22 -8.74
N GLY A 155 15.78 -12.13 -8.32
CA GLY A 155 16.62 -11.94 -7.15
C GLY A 155 15.89 -12.18 -5.83
N LYS A 156 16.36 -11.54 -4.76
CA LYS A 156 15.89 -11.76 -3.40
C LYS A 156 14.51 -11.16 -3.16
N GLN A 157 13.62 -11.95 -2.56
CA GLN A 157 12.28 -11.59 -2.11
C GLN A 157 12.21 -11.79 -0.60
N ILE A 158 11.60 -10.84 0.12
CA ILE A 158 11.51 -10.88 1.59
C ILE A 158 10.10 -10.53 2.02
N ILE A 159 9.57 -11.27 2.98
CA ILE A 159 8.33 -10.99 3.69
C ILE A 159 8.67 -10.84 5.18
N TYR A 160 8.05 -9.90 5.85
CA TYR A 160 8.28 -9.59 7.25
C TYR A 160 7.03 -9.81 8.09
N TYR A 161 7.22 -10.17 9.33
CA TYR A 161 6.19 -10.11 10.36
C TYR A 161 5.91 -8.66 10.77
N PRO A 162 4.74 -8.35 11.38
CA PRO A 162 4.45 -7.01 11.90
C PRO A 162 5.45 -6.52 12.96
N ASN A 163 6.16 -7.42 13.65
CA ASN A 163 7.22 -7.07 14.60
C ASN A 163 8.56 -6.68 13.93
N GLY A 164 8.61 -6.67 12.58
CA GLY A 164 9.79 -6.33 11.77
C GLY A 164 10.77 -7.50 11.55
N GLN A 165 10.56 -8.67 12.16
CA GLN A 165 11.36 -9.85 11.90
C GLN A 165 11.04 -10.42 10.51
N VAL A 166 12.05 -11.00 9.85
CA VAL A 166 11.84 -11.72 8.59
C VAL A 166 10.96 -12.94 8.83
N GLU A 167 9.88 -13.08 8.06
CA GLU A 167 9.03 -14.27 8.04
C GLU A 167 9.52 -15.27 7.00
N VAL A 168 9.77 -14.78 5.78
CA VAL A 168 10.22 -15.61 4.65
C VAL A 168 11.20 -14.84 3.81
N GLU A 169 12.28 -15.49 3.41
CA GLU A 169 13.14 -15.00 2.35
C GLU A 169 13.40 -16.11 1.33
N TYR A 170 13.47 -15.73 0.06
CA TYR A 170 13.75 -16.64 -1.04
C TYR A 170 14.29 -15.88 -2.25
N GLU A 171 14.85 -16.62 -3.19
CA GLU A 171 15.28 -16.07 -4.47
C GLU A 171 14.41 -16.54 -5.61
N THR A 172 14.27 -15.66 -6.61
CA THR A 172 13.58 -15.96 -7.86
C THR A 172 14.48 -15.63 -9.04
N LYS A 173 14.29 -16.38 -10.11
CA LYS A 173 14.87 -16.11 -11.43
C LYS A 173 13.76 -16.21 -12.47
N ASN A 174 13.51 -15.11 -13.18
CA ASN A 174 12.42 -15.02 -14.17
C ASN A 174 11.03 -15.45 -13.63
N GLY A 175 10.74 -15.14 -12.36
CA GLY A 175 9.48 -15.47 -11.68
C GLY A 175 9.43 -16.89 -11.09
N VAL A 176 10.47 -17.68 -11.22
CA VAL A 176 10.56 -19.04 -10.68
C VAL A 176 11.44 -19.03 -9.43
N LYS A 177 10.98 -19.65 -8.34
CA LYS A 177 11.80 -19.81 -7.12
C LYS A 177 12.99 -20.70 -7.40
N THR A 178 14.17 -20.31 -6.90
CA THR A 178 15.43 -21.06 -7.07
C THR A 178 16.21 -21.04 -5.75
N GLY A 179 17.03 -22.07 -5.53
CA GLY A 179 17.86 -22.18 -4.33
C GLY A 179 17.05 -22.26 -3.04
N LYS A 180 17.49 -21.62 -1.97
CA LYS A 180 16.89 -21.76 -0.66
C LYS A 180 15.79 -20.75 -0.38
N GLN A 181 14.64 -21.25 0.07
CA GLN A 181 13.66 -20.47 0.80
C GLN A 181 13.80 -20.79 2.29
N ILE A 182 13.96 -19.77 3.11
CA ILE A 182 14.05 -19.90 4.55
C ILE A 182 12.80 -19.24 5.17
N ARG A 183 12.13 -19.98 6.05
CA ARG A 183 11.05 -19.46 6.87
C ARG A 183 11.51 -19.37 8.30
N TYR A 184 11.15 -18.28 8.95
CA TYR A 184 11.48 -18.00 10.34
C TYR A 184 10.21 -17.97 11.19
N ALA A 185 10.35 -18.21 12.47
CA ALA A 185 9.35 -17.88 13.49
C ALA A 185 9.42 -16.39 13.83
N GLU A 186 8.41 -15.86 14.51
CA GLU A 186 8.42 -14.47 14.99
C GLU A 186 9.57 -14.19 15.99
N SER A 187 10.18 -15.23 16.57
CA SER A 187 11.40 -15.15 17.39
C SER A 187 12.67 -14.91 16.57
N GLY A 188 12.60 -15.09 15.22
CA GLY A 188 13.75 -15.07 14.32
C GLY A 188 14.45 -16.43 14.16
N GLU A 189 14.00 -17.48 14.86
CA GLU A 189 14.55 -18.83 14.69
C GLU A 189 14.09 -19.45 13.38
N VAL A 190 14.98 -20.22 12.72
CA VAL A 190 14.64 -20.91 11.47
C VAL A 190 13.61 -22.00 11.72
N LYS A 191 12.45 -21.88 11.06
CA LYS A 191 11.32 -22.82 11.18
C LYS A 191 11.29 -23.86 10.06
N GLN A 192 11.71 -23.47 8.86
CA GLN A 192 11.69 -24.33 7.68
C GLN A 192 12.70 -23.90 6.65
N ILE A 193 13.34 -24.84 6.00
CA ILE A 193 14.17 -24.62 4.81
C ILE A 193 13.60 -25.47 3.68
N ILE A 194 13.38 -24.84 2.52
CA ILE A 194 12.99 -25.51 1.29
C ILE A 194 14.06 -25.20 0.24
N GLU A 195 14.59 -26.23 -0.38
CA GLU A 195 15.52 -26.12 -1.52
C GLU A 195 14.74 -26.31 -2.81
N TYR A 196 14.85 -25.34 -3.71
CA TYR A 196 14.24 -25.38 -5.05
C TYR A 196 15.30 -25.67 -6.09
N GLY A 197 14.98 -26.55 -7.01
CA GLY A 197 15.76 -26.78 -8.22
C GLY A 197 15.60 -25.65 -9.25
N PRO A 198 16.31 -25.76 -10.38
CA PRO A 198 16.39 -24.69 -11.37
C PRO A 198 15.06 -24.37 -12.08
N ASN A 199 14.11 -25.30 -12.08
CA ASN A 199 12.78 -25.12 -12.68
C ASN A 199 11.69 -24.84 -11.61
N GLY A 200 12.07 -24.62 -10.34
CA GLY A 200 11.15 -24.33 -9.25
C GLY A 200 10.55 -25.57 -8.59
N GLU A 201 11.00 -26.76 -8.93
CA GLU A 201 10.66 -28.01 -8.22
C GLU A 201 11.28 -28.02 -6.83
N ILE A 202 10.58 -28.62 -5.87
CA ILE A 202 11.13 -28.80 -4.52
C ILE A 202 12.11 -29.98 -4.54
N ALA A 203 13.39 -29.67 -4.36
CA ALA A 203 14.47 -30.65 -4.26
C ALA A 203 14.57 -31.24 -2.84
N SER A 204 14.38 -30.41 -1.82
CA SER A 204 14.35 -30.87 -0.42
C SER A 204 13.51 -29.94 0.44
N LYS A 205 13.04 -30.45 1.59
CA LYS A 205 12.32 -29.72 2.60
C LYS A 205 12.75 -30.19 3.98
N GLU A 206 13.17 -29.27 4.83
CA GLU A 206 13.54 -29.51 6.22
C GLU A 206 12.66 -28.63 7.12
N ASP A 207 11.87 -29.25 7.99
CA ASP A 207 11.13 -28.57 9.05
C ASP A 207 11.98 -28.64 10.35
N LYS A 208 12.13 -27.50 11.04
CA LYS A 208 12.88 -27.41 12.30
C LYS A 208 11.92 -27.19 13.46
N GLU A 209 12.14 -27.89 14.57
CA GLU A 209 11.40 -27.61 15.80
C GLU A 209 11.82 -26.25 16.34
N VAL A 210 10.87 -25.33 16.38
CA VAL A 210 11.02 -24.03 17.03
C VAL A 210 10.22 -24.07 18.31
N LYS A 211 10.82 -23.72 19.42
CA LYS A 211 10.09 -23.46 20.68
C LYS A 211 9.33 -22.15 20.52
N GLU A 212 8.25 -22.18 19.75
CA GLU A 212 7.33 -21.05 19.73
C GLU A 212 6.85 -20.85 21.17
N THR A 213 7.16 -19.70 21.76
CA THR A 213 6.44 -19.23 22.95
C THR A 213 4.97 -19.25 22.56
N PRO A 214 4.11 -19.99 23.22
CA PRO A 214 2.70 -20.01 22.86
C PRO A 214 2.24 -18.55 22.90
N LYS A 215 1.82 -18.00 21.76
CA LYS A 215 1.02 -16.79 21.79
C LYS A 215 -0.11 -17.14 22.74
N THR A 216 -0.23 -16.39 23.82
CA THR A 216 -1.39 -16.46 24.71
C THR A 216 -2.56 -15.98 23.87
N VAL A 217 -3.09 -16.91 23.06
CA VAL A 217 -4.41 -16.77 22.49
C VAL A 217 -5.29 -16.94 23.72
N GLU A 218 -5.76 -15.83 24.29
CA GLU A 218 -6.80 -15.93 25.29
C GLU A 218 -7.83 -16.92 24.76
N PRO A 219 -8.24 -17.93 25.53
CA PRO A 219 -9.22 -18.90 25.10
C PRO A 219 -10.55 -18.13 24.95
N VAL A 220 -10.77 -17.57 23.79
CA VAL A 220 -12.10 -17.11 23.39
C VAL A 220 -12.95 -18.38 23.34
N GLY A 221 -13.89 -18.47 24.25
CA GLY A 221 -14.74 -19.64 24.49
C GLY A 221 -15.15 -20.34 23.21
N GLY A 222 -14.91 -21.63 23.19
CA GLY A 222 -15.02 -22.64 22.14
C GLY A 222 -15.69 -22.25 20.83
N GLY A 223 -14.89 -22.06 19.79
CA GLY A 223 -15.33 -21.87 18.41
C GLY A 223 -14.49 -20.82 17.65
N GLY A 224 -14.32 -20.99 16.35
CA GLY A 224 -13.61 -20.07 15.48
C GLY A 224 -14.23 -18.65 15.40
N PRO A 225 -13.67 -17.76 14.57
CA PRO A 225 -14.17 -16.40 14.39
C PRO A 225 -15.65 -16.40 13.94
N GLY A 226 -16.44 -15.49 14.52
CA GLY A 226 -17.80 -15.18 14.07
C GLY A 226 -17.80 -14.23 12.88
N ILE A 227 -18.96 -14.03 12.29
CA ILE A 227 -19.10 -13.16 11.10
C ILE A 227 -18.89 -11.66 11.40
N GLY A 228 -18.99 -11.22 12.67
CA GLY A 228 -18.92 -9.80 13.02
C GLY A 228 -19.91 -8.96 12.19
N ASN A 229 -19.42 -7.91 11.53
CA ASN A 229 -20.18 -7.08 10.59
C ASN A 229 -20.15 -7.61 9.14
N GLY A 230 -19.66 -8.85 8.94
CA GLY A 230 -19.56 -9.46 7.62
C GLY A 230 -20.95 -9.83 7.05
N GLN A 231 -21.05 -9.85 5.74
CA GLN A 231 -22.28 -10.14 5.00
C GLN A 231 -22.06 -11.28 3.99
N VAL A 232 -23.11 -12.00 3.63
CA VAL A 232 -23.11 -12.93 2.50
C VAL A 232 -23.66 -12.19 1.27
N LYS A 233 -23.02 -12.37 0.09
CA LYS A 233 -23.45 -11.71 -1.15
C LYS A 233 -24.70 -12.35 -1.75
N GLU A 234 -24.91 -13.62 -1.48
CA GLU A 234 -26.08 -14.37 -1.99
C GLU A 234 -26.78 -15.10 -0.86
N GLY A 235 -28.08 -14.85 -0.73
CA GLY A 235 -28.96 -15.51 0.25
C GLY A 235 -28.78 -14.98 1.68
N THR A 236 -29.07 -15.85 2.66
CA THR A 236 -28.97 -15.54 4.09
C THR A 236 -27.85 -16.36 4.73
N PHE A 237 -27.12 -15.76 5.64
CA PHE A 237 -26.11 -16.47 6.44
C PHE A 237 -26.74 -17.67 7.18
N LYS A 238 -26.13 -18.85 7.01
CA LYS A 238 -26.58 -20.10 7.64
C LYS A 238 -25.58 -20.52 8.72
N PRO A 239 -25.93 -20.41 10.02
CA PRO A 239 -24.98 -20.57 11.13
C PRO A 239 -24.37 -21.96 11.28
N ASP A 240 -24.98 -23.00 10.69
CA ASP A 240 -24.52 -24.40 10.74
C ASP A 240 -24.27 -24.99 9.33
N SER A 241 -23.79 -24.17 8.41
CA SER A 241 -23.58 -24.56 7.01
C SER A 241 -22.31 -23.92 6.45
N TYR A 242 -22.05 -24.20 5.17
CA TYR A 242 -20.99 -23.50 4.42
C TYR A 242 -21.44 -22.09 4.03
N ASN A 243 -20.57 -21.10 4.25
CA ASN A 243 -20.79 -19.72 3.83
C ASN A 243 -19.50 -19.09 3.31
N LYS A 244 -19.65 -18.13 2.40
CA LYS A 244 -18.65 -17.11 2.09
C LYS A 244 -19.14 -15.79 2.65
N VAL A 245 -18.38 -15.24 3.59
CA VAL A 245 -18.69 -13.98 4.26
C VAL A 245 -17.72 -12.91 3.77
N TYR A 246 -18.22 -11.74 3.46
CA TYR A 246 -17.46 -10.60 2.97
C TYR A 246 -17.50 -9.50 4.02
N ASN A 247 -16.40 -8.72 4.14
CA ASN A 247 -16.35 -7.56 5.01
C ASN A 247 -17.10 -6.36 4.42
N SER A 248 -17.09 -5.22 5.12
CA SER A 248 -17.72 -3.97 4.68
C SER A 248 -17.15 -3.40 3.36
N ASP A 249 -15.94 -3.80 2.99
CA ASP A 249 -15.25 -3.38 1.77
C ASP A 249 -15.46 -4.39 0.62
N GLU A 250 -16.41 -5.32 0.78
CA GLU A 250 -16.79 -6.40 -0.15
C GLU A 250 -15.67 -7.43 -0.42
N GLU A 251 -14.67 -7.54 0.45
CA GLU A 251 -13.61 -8.52 0.36
C GLU A 251 -13.99 -9.80 1.07
N LEU A 252 -13.54 -10.95 0.54
CA LEU A 252 -13.80 -12.26 1.14
C LEU A 252 -13.14 -12.34 2.52
N TYR A 253 -13.97 -12.37 3.58
CA TYR A 253 -13.51 -12.36 4.97
C TYR A 253 -13.42 -13.76 5.57
N LEU A 254 -14.47 -14.58 5.41
CA LEU A 254 -14.51 -15.96 5.84
C LEU A 254 -15.01 -16.87 4.72
N ASP A 255 -14.39 -18.04 4.56
CA ASP A 255 -14.78 -19.02 3.56
C ASP A 255 -14.70 -20.41 4.17
N GLY A 256 -15.84 -21.04 4.44
CA GLY A 256 -15.85 -22.36 5.03
C GLY A 256 -17.15 -22.81 5.67
N LYS A 257 -17.06 -23.91 6.39
CA LYS A 257 -18.17 -24.48 7.19
C LYS A 257 -18.25 -23.76 8.52
N PHE A 258 -19.47 -23.40 8.92
CA PHE A 258 -19.79 -22.78 10.19
C PHE A 258 -20.48 -23.77 11.11
N LYS A 259 -20.35 -23.58 12.42
CA LYS A 259 -21.09 -24.28 13.47
C LYS A 259 -21.46 -23.25 14.54
N SER A 260 -22.76 -23.16 14.84
CA SER A 260 -23.30 -22.15 15.78
C SER A 260 -22.83 -20.72 15.46
N GLY A 261 -22.79 -20.35 14.17
CA GLY A 261 -22.42 -19.02 13.70
C GLY A 261 -20.92 -18.70 13.72
N LYS A 262 -20.06 -19.66 14.06
CA LYS A 262 -18.61 -19.50 14.09
C LYS A 262 -17.92 -20.39 13.05
N LEU A 263 -16.81 -19.91 12.45
CA LEU A 263 -16.04 -20.68 11.47
C LEU A 263 -15.52 -21.97 12.14
N TRP A 264 -15.94 -23.11 11.58
CA TRP A 264 -15.56 -24.42 12.09
C TRP A 264 -14.42 -25.04 11.30
N ASP A 265 -14.58 -25.15 9.97
CA ASP A 265 -13.55 -25.61 9.04
C ASP A 265 -13.50 -24.67 7.85
N GLY A 266 -12.37 -23.98 7.62
CA GLY A 266 -12.26 -23.05 6.52
C GLY A 266 -11.11 -22.08 6.64
N LYS A 267 -11.28 -20.93 6.02
CA LYS A 267 -10.26 -19.87 5.90
C LYS A 267 -10.79 -18.55 6.45
N LEU A 268 -9.95 -17.86 7.20
CA LEU A 268 -10.11 -16.46 7.57
C LEU A 268 -9.09 -15.66 6.78
N TYR A 269 -9.57 -14.68 6.02
CA TYR A 269 -8.76 -13.76 5.24
C TYR A 269 -8.59 -12.47 6.03
N LYS A 270 -7.36 -12.08 6.28
CA LYS A 270 -7.03 -10.83 6.98
C LYS A 270 -6.47 -9.83 5.99
N TYR A 271 -7.08 -8.68 5.95
CA TYR A 271 -6.70 -7.57 5.09
C TYR A 271 -6.20 -6.41 5.94
N ASP A 272 -5.37 -5.55 5.35
CA ASP A 272 -5.12 -4.24 5.91
C ASP A 272 -6.30 -3.29 5.65
N SER A 273 -6.21 -2.05 6.18
CA SER A 273 -7.25 -1.02 6.03
C SER A 273 -7.59 -0.65 4.58
N ASP A 274 -6.77 -1.05 3.63
CA ASP A 274 -6.90 -0.72 2.20
C ASP A 274 -7.25 -1.92 1.33
N GLY A 275 -7.59 -3.07 1.96
CA GLY A 275 -8.03 -4.26 1.26
C GLY A 275 -6.90 -5.11 0.68
N ILE A 276 -5.65 -4.95 1.14
CA ILE A 276 -4.61 -5.89 0.75
C ILE A 276 -4.65 -7.10 1.67
N LEU A 277 -4.76 -8.27 1.06
CA LEU A 277 -4.70 -9.53 1.78
C LEU A 277 -3.31 -9.69 2.43
N LEU A 278 -3.28 -9.63 3.76
CA LEU A 278 -2.07 -9.79 4.57
C LEU A 278 -1.79 -11.24 4.90
N LYS A 279 -2.87 -11.99 5.21
CA LYS A 279 -2.75 -13.33 5.77
C LYS A 279 -4.02 -14.14 5.49
N ILE A 280 -3.83 -15.45 5.27
CA ILE A 280 -4.90 -16.44 5.30
C ILE A 280 -4.66 -17.33 6.50
N GLU A 281 -5.63 -17.45 7.40
CA GLU A 281 -5.61 -18.42 8.50
C GLU A 281 -6.49 -19.62 8.16
N ILE A 282 -5.93 -20.82 8.33
CA ILE A 282 -6.67 -22.07 8.18
C ILE A 282 -7.22 -22.47 9.53
N TRP A 283 -8.52 -22.68 9.59
CA TRP A 283 -9.24 -23.10 10.79
C TRP A 283 -9.80 -24.52 10.61
N LYS A 284 -9.63 -25.36 11.62
CA LYS A 284 -10.15 -26.73 11.67
C LYS A 284 -10.78 -27.01 13.03
N LYS A 285 -12.00 -27.56 13.00
CA LYS A 285 -12.79 -27.88 14.22
C LYS A 285 -12.90 -26.68 15.18
N GLY A 286 -13.05 -25.47 14.62
CA GLY A 286 -13.19 -24.23 15.39
C GLY A 286 -11.89 -23.75 16.07
N LYS A 287 -10.73 -24.26 15.68
CA LYS A 287 -9.41 -23.85 16.18
C LYS A 287 -8.52 -23.42 15.02
N TYR A 288 -7.67 -22.42 15.26
CA TYR A 288 -6.58 -22.08 14.36
C TYR A 288 -5.69 -23.30 14.14
N HIS A 289 -5.36 -23.59 12.89
CA HIS A 289 -4.57 -24.76 12.52
C HIS A 289 -3.22 -24.37 11.92
N SER A 290 -3.19 -23.45 10.97
CA SER A 290 -1.97 -23.00 10.29
C SER A 290 -2.23 -21.75 9.48
N ASP A 291 -1.17 -21.14 8.96
CA ASP A 291 -1.28 -20.15 7.92
C ASP A 291 -1.50 -20.80 6.55
N GLY A 292 -2.33 -20.18 5.72
CA GLY A 292 -2.52 -20.53 4.33
C GLY A 292 -1.46 -19.86 3.44
N GLN A 293 -1.36 -20.33 2.19
CA GLN A 293 -0.54 -19.65 1.19
C GLN A 293 -1.31 -18.45 0.62
N LEU A 294 -0.60 -17.31 0.49
CA LEU A 294 -1.03 -16.10 -0.21
C LEU A 294 -0.92 -16.30 -1.71
#